data_59ec6a897a2a6cf8df33febefd6f928b
#
_entry.id   59ec6a897a2a6cf8df33febefd6f928b
#
_cell.length_a   1.000
_cell.length_b   1.000
_cell.length_c   1.000
_cell.angle_alpha   90.00
_cell.angle_beta   90.00
_cell.angle_gamma   90.00
#
_symmetry.space_group_name_H-M   'P 1'
#
loop_
_entity.id
_entity.type
_entity.pdbx_description
1 polymer ?
#
loop_
_entity_poly.entity_id
_entity_poly.type
_entity_poly.pdbx_seq_one_letter_code
_entity_poly.pdbx_strand_id
1 'polypeptide(L)'
;KLAAFSAWRPINSGIIEPSVDVHKVSMPDSELVKAIATYIKENPDFKLIYVQLDLPDAAGHEHGYNTPGQHRIIEQADRHTGVILDALVSTGLMEDSLIIAVTDHGGGGEDPFGHGSDHPLDKTIFWGCTGPGVEPGTQLTNVHIADTATVVAHALGLEAPASWEGKLPEGLFVSI
;
A
#
# COMPACT_ATOMS: atom_id res chain seq x y z
N LYS A 1 -12.61 11.23 6.96
CA LYS A 1 -12.04 10.28 7.94
C LYS A 1 -10.76 9.69 7.39
N LEU A 2 -9.81 9.40 8.28
CA LEU A 2 -8.55 8.72 7.99
C LEU A 2 -8.53 7.40 8.75
N ALA A 3 -7.99 6.34 8.13
CA ALA A 3 -7.83 5.05 8.79
C ALA A 3 -6.50 4.40 8.45
N ALA A 4 -5.94 3.64 9.38
CA ALA A 4 -4.73 2.87 9.24
C ALA A 4 -4.94 1.46 9.78
N PHE A 5 -4.84 0.50 8.88
CA PHE A 5 -4.95 -0.92 9.15
C PHE A 5 -3.59 -1.56 8.90
N SER A 6 -2.96 -2.09 9.95
CA SER A 6 -1.62 -2.64 9.84
C SER A 6 -1.46 -3.92 10.63
N ALA A 7 -0.99 -4.97 9.99
CA ALA A 7 -0.63 -6.20 10.67
C ALA A 7 0.65 -6.02 11.49
N TRP A 8 1.61 -5.26 10.99
CA TRP A 8 2.80 -4.88 11.75
C TRP A 8 2.47 -3.73 12.70
N ARG A 9 2.28 -4.06 13.98
CA ARG A 9 1.83 -3.13 15.03
C ARG A 9 2.62 -1.83 15.17
N PRO A 10 3.96 -1.78 14.98
CA PRO A 10 4.71 -0.55 15.14
C PRO A 10 4.25 0.63 14.28
N ILE A 11 3.64 0.38 13.13
CA ILE A 11 3.05 1.46 12.30
C ILE A 11 2.03 2.25 13.12
N ASN A 12 1.05 1.56 13.72
CA ASN A 12 -0.03 2.20 14.46
C ASN A 12 0.37 2.69 15.85
N SER A 13 1.37 2.03 16.48
CA SER A 13 1.76 2.33 17.87
C SER A 13 2.97 3.26 17.99
N GLY A 14 3.76 3.45 16.91
CA GLY A 14 5.00 4.18 16.99
C GLY A 14 5.30 5.12 15.82
N ILE A 15 4.84 4.79 14.59
CA ILE A 15 5.12 5.62 13.40
C ILE A 15 4.05 6.70 13.23
N ILE A 16 2.76 6.32 13.30
CA ILE A 16 1.68 7.30 13.20
C ILE A 16 1.56 8.05 14.52
N GLU A 17 1.85 9.34 14.48
CA GLU A 17 1.79 10.19 15.67
C GLU A 17 0.44 10.11 16.41
N PRO A 18 0.46 10.06 17.76
CA PRO A 18 -0.77 10.00 18.57
C PRO A 18 -1.69 11.21 18.40
N SER A 19 -1.13 12.37 18.01
CA SER A 19 -1.90 13.61 17.80
C SER A 19 -2.72 13.64 16.52
N VAL A 20 -2.45 12.72 15.57
CA VAL A 20 -3.20 12.62 14.33
C VAL A 20 -4.46 11.79 14.56
N ASP A 21 -5.63 12.37 14.25
CA ASP A 21 -6.93 11.69 14.37
C ASP A 21 -7.10 10.66 13.24
N VAL A 22 -6.61 9.45 13.48
CA VAL A 22 -6.65 8.30 12.58
C VAL A 22 -7.28 7.11 13.30
N HIS A 23 -8.27 6.48 12.68
CA HIS A 23 -8.78 5.18 13.14
C HIS A 23 -7.73 4.10 12.92
N LYS A 24 -7.16 3.55 14.01
CA LYS A 24 -6.03 2.62 13.98
C LYS A 24 -6.48 1.21 14.38
N VAL A 25 -6.19 0.23 13.51
CA VAL A 25 -6.49 -1.20 13.76
C VAL A 25 -5.24 -2.03 13.48
N SER A 26 -4.89 -2.95 14.39
CA SER A 26 -3.78 -3.90 14.18
C SER A 26 -4.22 -5.31 14.54
N MET A 27 -4.18 -6.19 13.56
CA MET A 27 -4.52 -7.62 13.67
C MET A 27 -3.89 -8.39 12.50
N PRO A 28 -3.87 -9.74 12.53
CA PRO A 28 -3.36 -10.55 11.42
C PRO A 28 -4.07 -10.26 10.11
N ASP A 29 -3.38 -10.40 8.97
CA ASP A 29 -3.85 -10.04 7.62
C ASP A 29 -5.26 -10.54 7.30
N SER A 30 -5.57 -11.80 7.60
CA SER A 30 -6.86 -12.42 7.28
C SER A 30 -8.04 -11.81 8.03
N GLU A 31 -7.80 -11.28 9.23
CA GLU A 31 -8.81 -10.59 10.04
C GLU A 31 -8.84 -9.10 9.67
N LEU A 32 -7.66 -8.54 9.38
CA LEU A 32 -7.48 -7.15 9.01
C LEU A 32 -8.30 -6.78 7.77
N VAL A 33 -8.26 -7.60 6.71
CA VAL A 33 -9.01 -7.32 5.48
C VAL A 33 -10.53 -7.36 5.67
N LYS A 34 -11.03 -8.18 6.59
CA LYS A 34 -12.45 -8.20 6.97
C LYS A 34 -12.84 -6.93 7.72
N ALA A 35 -11.95 -6.47 8.62
CA ALA A 35 -12.15 -5.21 9.34
C ALA A 35 -12.15 -4.01 8.39
N ILE A 36 -11.24 -4.00 7.38
CA ILE A 36 -11.21 -2.98 6.34
C ILE A 36 -12.52 -2.99 5.53
N ALA A 37 -12.97 -4.16 5.07
CA ALA A 37 -14.21 -4.28 4.31
C ALA A 37 -15.44 -3.81 5.10
N THR A 38 -15.47 -4.05 6.41
CA THR A 38 -16.49 -3.53 7.32
C THR A 38 -16.40 -2.01 7.44
N TYR A 39 -15.19 -1.49 7.67
CA TYR A 39 -14.96 -0.05 7.81
C TYR A 39 -15.39 0.73 6.56
N ILE A 40 -15.07 0.24 5.35
CA ILE A 40 -15.48 0.85 4.08
C ILE A 40 -17.01 0.98 4.02
N LYS A 41 -17.75 -0.08 4.38
CA LYS A 41 -19.22 -0.10 4.37
C LYS A 41 -19.84 0.87 5.37
N GLU A 42 -19.23 1.02 6.54
CA GLU A 42 -19.73 1.85 7.63
C GLU A 42 -19.31 3.32 7.51
N ASN A 43 -18.27 3.61 6.73
CA ASN A 43 -17.67 4.95 6.62
C ASN A 43 -17.47 5.37 5.16
N PRO A 44 -18.54 5.51 4.35
CA PRO A 44 -18.40 5.83 2.92
C PRO A 44 -17.77 7.21 2.64
N ASP A 45 -17.61 8.04 3.67
CA ASP A 45 -17.00 9.37 3.63
C ASP A 45 -15.50 9.39 3.96
N PHE A 46 -14.84 8.21 4.02
CA PHE A 46 -13.41 8.17 4.26
C PHE A 46 -12.64 8.93 3.15
N LYS A 47 -11.45 9.44 3.49
CA LYS A 47 -10.56 10.14 2.58
C LYS A 47 -9.28 9.37 2.29
N LEU A 48 -8.80 8.60 3.29
CA LEU A 48 -7.61 7.77 3.15
C LEU A 48 -7.77 6.52 4.02
N ILE A 49 -7.49 5.38 3.44
CA ILE A 49 -7.26 4.12 4.15
C ILE A 49 -5.86 3.66 3.82
N TYR A 50 -4.99 3.65 4.82
CA TYR A 50 -3.67 3.01 4.73
C TYR A 50 -3.80 1.54 5.14
N VAL A 51 -3.23 0.65 4.33
CA VAL A 51 -3.24 -0.80 4.58
C VAL A 51 -1.82 -1.33 4.51
N GLN A 52 -1.40 -2.10 5.52
CA GLN A 52 -0.16 -2.87 5.48
C GLN A 52 -0.47 -4.32 5.80
N LEU A 53 -0.14 -5.20 4.86
CA LEU A 53 -0.17 -6.66 4.98
C LEU A 53 1.25 -7.16 5.26
N ASP A 54 1.41 -8.05 6.23
CA ASP A 54 2.71 -8.49 6.76
C ASP A 54 3.16 -9.88 6.26
N LEU A 55 2.21 -10.71 5.89
CA LEU A 55 2.49 -12.11 5.56
C LEU A 55 3.49 -12.31 4.41
N PRO A 56 3.53 -11.50 3.32
CA PRO A 56 4.52 -11.68 2.26
C PRO A 56 5.97 -11.56 2.76
N ASP A 57 6.24 -10.60 3.65
CA ASP A 57 7.55 -10.40 4.25
C ASP A 57 7.88 -11.53 5.25
N ALA A 58 6.97 -11.87 6.15
CA ALA A 58 7.12 -12.98 7.07
C ALA A 58 7.44 -14.30 6.34
N ALA A 59 6.79 -14.56 5.20
CA ALA A 59 7.07 -15.73 4.37
C ALA A 59 8.44 -15.66 3.69
N GLY A 60 8.92 -14.48 3.35
CA GLY A 60 10.28 -14.25 2.87
C GLY A 60 11.31 -14.66 3.91
N HIS A 61 11.12 -14.25 5.16
CA HIS A 61 11.98 -14.64 6.28
C HIS A 61 11.90 -16.12 6.62
N GLU A 62 10.75 -16.77 6.46
CA GLU A 62 10.55 -18.19 6.80
C GLU A 62 11.02 -19.12 5.67
N HIS A 63 10.69 -18.81 4.42
CA HIS A 63 10.87 -19.73 3.29
C HIS A 63 11.95 -19.27 2.31
N GLY A 64 12.53 -18.08 2.51
CA GLY A 64 13.39 -17.37 1.57
C GLY A 64 12.57 -16.50 0.61
N TYR A 65 13.13 -15.33 0.27
CA TYR A 65 12.55 -14.41 -0.70
C TYR A 65 12.63 -14.98 -2.12
N ASN A 66 11.67 -14.64 -2.96
CA ASN A 66 11.54 -15.10 -4.35
C ASN A 66 11.44 -16.63 -4.51
N THR A 67 10.99 -17.34 -3.47
CA THR A 67 10.79 -18.79 -3.49
C THR A 67 9.31 -19.15 -3.72
N PRO A 68 9.03 -20.41 -4.15
CA PRO A 68 7.66 -20.89 -4.23
C PRO A 68 6.90 -20.83 -2.88
N GLY A 69 7.62 -20.87 -1.75
CA GLY A 69 7.04 -20.69 -0.41
C GLY A 69 6.45 -19.30 -0.25
N GLN A 70 7.24 -18.27 -0.51
CA GLN A 70 6.80 -16.89 -0.45
C GLN A 70 5.73 -16.57 -1.51
N HIS A 71 5.89 -17.06 -2.75
CA HIS A 71 4.92 -16.80 -3.83
C HIS A 71 3.50 -17.24 -3.48
N ARG A 72 3.33 -18.40 -2.81
CA ARG A 72 2.01 -18.84 -2.34
C ARG A 72 1.37 -17.86 -1.35
N ILE A 73 2.19 -17.21 -0.55
CA ILE A 73 1.69 -16.20 0.41
C ILE A 73 1.40 -14.87 -0.28
N ILE A 74 2.17 -14.50 -1.29
CA ILE A 74 1.85 -13.34 -2.14
C ILE A 74 0.51 -13.56 -2.87
N GLU A 75 0.24 -14.76 -3.39
CA GLU A 75 -1.08 -15.11 -3.94
C GLU A 75 -2.22 -15.01 -2.89
N GLN A 76 -1.92 -15.28 -1.63
CA GLN A 76 -2.88 -15.07 -0.55
C GLN A 76 -3.11 -13.57 -0.29
N ALA A 77 -2.06 -12.76 -0.29
CA ALA A 77 -2.17 -11.31 -0.15
C ALA A 77 -2.96 -10.67 -1.32
N ASP A 78 -2.81 -11.20 -2.53
CA ASP A 78 -3.63 -10.81 -3.69
C ASP A 78 -5.13 -11.11 -3.44
N ARG A 79 -5.45 -12.31 -2.95
CA ARG A 79 -6.85 -12.63 -2.56
C ARG A 79 -7.37 -11.72 -1.44
N HIS A 80 -6.52 -11.35 -0.48
CA HIS A 80 -6.86 -10.40 0.57
C HIS A 80 -7.16 -9.01 -0.01
N THR A 81 -6.36 -8.56 -0.97
CA THR A 81 -6.61 -7.32 -1.70
C THR A 81 -7.95 -7.38 -2.43
N GLY A 82 -8.28 -8.50 -3.05
CA GLY A 82 -9.60 -8.73 -3.68
C GLY A 82 -10.77 -8.47 -2.73
N VAL A 83 -10.69 -8.89 -1.46
CA VAL A 83 -11.74 -8.62 -0.45
C VAL A 83 -11.96 -7.12 -0.22
N ILE A 84 -10.88 -6.33 -0.24
CA ILE A 84 -10.95 -4.87 -0.09
C ILE A 84 -11.59 -4.24 -1.32
N LEU A 85 -11.16 -4.66 -2.52
CA LEU A 85 -11.72 -4.16 -3.78
C LEU A 85 -13.21 -4.50 -3.92
N ASP A 86 -13.62 -5.71 -3.55
CA ASP A 86 -15.03 -6.12 -3.53
C ASP A 86 -15.88 -5.24 -2.59
N ALA A 87 -15.31 -4.80 -1.47
CA ALA A 87 -15.98 -3.87 -0.58
C ALA A 87 -16.18 -2.49 -1.23
N LEU A 88 -15.18 -1.96 -1.95
CA LEU A 88 -15.30 -0.71 -2.71
C LEU A 88 -16.35 -0.84 -3.84
N VAL A 89 -16.33 -1.93 -4.58
CA VAL A 89 -17.32 -2.20 -5.65
C VAL A 89 -18.72 -2.26 -5.08
N SER A 90 -18.93 -3.06 -4.01
CA SER A 90 -20.25 -3.27 -3.41
C SER A 90 -20.87 -2.03 -2.76
N THR A 91 -20.03 -1.05 -2.42
CA THR A 91 -20.47 0.26 -1.86
C THR A 91 -20.56 1.37 -2.91
N GLY A 92 -20.18 1.10 -4.16
CA GLY A 92 -20.17 2.08 -5.25
C GLY A 92 -19.02 3.10 -5.14
N LEU A 93 -18.01 2.83 -4.29
CA LEU A 93 -16.89 3.75 -4.06
C LEU A 93 -15.70 3.48 -5.00
N MET A 94 -15.72 2.40 -5.76
CA MET A 94 -14.60 1.98 -6.62
C MET A 94 -14.25 3.04 -7.65
N GLU A 95 -15.24 3.64 -8.30
CA GLU A 95 -15.05 4.62 -9.37
C GLU A 95 -14.46 5.96 -8.88
N ASP A 96 -14.64 6.27 -7.59
CA ASP A 96 -14.13 7.48 -6.95
C ASP A 96 -12.87 7.23 -6.11
N SER A 97 -12.32 6.01 -6.15
CA SER A 97 -11.17 5.62 -5.34
C SER A 97 -9.88 5.55 -6.16
N LEU A 98 -8.85 6.25 -5.71
CA LEU A 98 -7.48 6.00 -6.17
C LEU A 98 -6.88 4.86 -5.34
N ILE A 99 -6.45 3.80 -6.00
CA ILE A 99 -5.86 2.62 -5.38
C ILE A 99 -4.38 2.59 -5.73
N ILE A 100 -3.53 2.53 -4.71
CA ILE A 100 -2.09 2.40 -4.85
C ILE A 100 -1.66 1.09 -4.19
N ALA A 101 -0.98 0.24 -4.95
CA ALA A 101 -0.34 -0.96 -4.43
C ALA A 101 1.18 -0.77 -4.50
N VAL A 102 1.86 -0.92 -3.38
CA VAL A 102 3.30 -0.69 -3.28
C VAL A 102 3.90 -1.63 -2.23
N THR A 103 5.13 -2.09 -2.47
CA THR A 103 5.95 -2.74 -1.46
C THR A 103 6.95 -1.74 -0.89
N ASP A 104 7.28 -1.86 0.38
CA ASP A 104 8.24 -0.99 1.06
C ASP A 104 9.69 -1.38 0.73
N HIS A 105 9.95 -2.66 0.46
CA HIS A 105 11.25 -3.19 0.03
C HIS A 105 11.06 -4.47 -0.80
N GLY A 106 12.13 -4.96 -1.37
CA GLY A 106 12.26 -6.30 -1.90
C GLY A 106 12.93 -7.23 -0.88
N GLY A 107 13.67 -8.24 -1.32
CA GLY A 107 14.40 -9.13 -0.41
C GLY A 107 15.12 -10.25 -1.14
N GLY A 108 15.98 -10.97 -0.39
CA GLY A 108 16.74 -12.10 -0.91
C GLY A 108 17.98 -11.69 -1.69
N GLY A 109 18.50 -10.49 -1.45
CA GLY A 109 19.70 -9.97 -2.08
C GLY A 109 20.99 -10.64 -1.55
N GLU A 110 21.58 -10.07 -0.51
CA GLU A 110 22.78 -10.65 0.12
C GLU A 110 22.43 -11.85 1.02
N ASP A 111 21.31 -11.77 1.73
CA ASP A 111 20.75 -12.86 2.52
C ASP A 111 19.46 -13.37 1.87
N PRO A 112 19.38 -14.65 1.46
CA PRO A 112 18.16 -15.22 0.87
C PRO A 112 16.92 -15.16 1.78
N PHE A 113 17.12 -15.01 3.09
CA PHE A 113 16.06 -14.93 4.09
C PHE A 113 15.92 -13.55 4.70
N GLY A 114 16.65 -12.56 4.18
CA GLY A 114 16.69 -11.20 4.70
C GLY A 114 16.49 -10.14 3.62
N HIS A 115 16.50 -8.91 4.07
CA HIS A 115 16.44 -7.70 3.24
C HIS A 115 17.22 -6.55 3.90
N GLY A 116 17.29 -5.39 3.25
CA GLY A 116 17.90 -4.17 3.80
C GLY A 116 19.35 -3.96 3.40
N SER A 117 19.90 -4.80 2.51
CA SER A 117 21.20 -4.58 1.92
C SER A 117 21.15 -3.59 0.75
N ASP A 118 22.32 -3.24 0.20
CA ASP A 118 22.42 -2.43 -1.01
C ASP A 118 22.16 -3.22 -2.32
N HIS A 119 21.85 -4.50 -2.19
CA HIS A 119 21.59 -5.36 -3.36
C HIS A 119 20.31 -4.92 -4.10
N PRO A 120 20.29 -4.94 -5.44
CA PRO A 120 19.09 -4.53 -6.21
C PRO A 120 17.82 -5.27 -5.86
N LEU A 121 17.88 -6.57 -5.50
CA LEU A 121 16.69 -7.34 -5.08
C LEU A 121 16.06 -6.81 -3.80
N ASP A 122 16.83 -6.21 -2.90
CA ASP A 122 16.31 -5.63 -1.66
C ASP A 122 15.70 -4.24 -1.89
N LYS A 123 16.24 -3.49 -2.87
CA LYS A 123 15.85 -2.10 -3.15
C LYS A 123 14.78 -1.94 -4.21
N THR A 124 14.63 -2.93 -5.11
CA THR A 124 13.61 -2.86 -6.16
C THR A 124 12.25 -3.19 -5.57
N ILE A 125 11.32 -2.25 -5.73
CA ILE A 125 9.94 -2.37 -5.26
C ILE A 125 8.96 -2.49 -6.41
N PHE A 126 7.79 -3.07 -6.15
CA PHE A 126 6.62 -2.93 -6.98
C PHE A 126 5.89 -1.63 -6.63
N TRP A 127 5.42 -0.92 -7.65
CA TRP A 127 4.53 0.23 -7.48
C TRP A 127 3.49 0.23 -8.60
N GLY A 128 2.24 0.29 -8.24
CA GLY A 128 1.12 0.35 -9.19
C GLY A 128 0.00 1.24 -8.68
N CYS A 129 -0.71 1.87 -9.60
CA CYS A 129 -1.79 2.80 -9.28
C CYS A 129 -2.92 2.67 -10.30
N THR A 130 -4.16 2.75 -9.82
CA THR A 130 -5.37 2.79 -10.66
C THR A 130 -6.43 3.66 -10.00
N GLY A 131 -7.28 4.29 -10.80
CA GLY A 131 -8.39 5.12 -10.32
C GLY A 131 -8.61 6.36 -11.17
N PRO A 132 -9.42 7.31 -10.68
CA PRO A 132 -9.76 8.54 -11.40
C PRO A 132 -8.52 9.32 -11.85
N GLY A 133 -8.51 9.71 -13.11
CA GLY A 133 -7.43 10.51 -13.70
C GLY A 133 -6.13 9.74 -14.00
N VAL A 134 -6.04 8.46 -13.66
CA VAL A 134 -4.87 7.63 -13.99
C VAL A 134 -4.98 7.14 -15.43
N GLU A 135 -3.92 7.31 -16.23
CA GLU A 135 -3.85 6.80 -17.60
C GLU A 135 -3.62 5.29 -17.61
N PRO A 136 -4.60 4.47 -18.06
CA PRO A 136 -4.45 3.03 -18.07
C PRO A 136 -3.31 2.55 -18.96
N GLY A 137 -2.54 1.57 -18.48
CA GLY A 137 -1.45 0.94 -19.24
C GLY A 137 -0.17 1.75 -19.32
N THR A 138 -0.09 2.92 -18.66
CA THR A 138 1.14 3.69 -18.56
C THR A 138 2.20 2.90 -17.80
N GLN A 139 3.39 2.79 -18.40
CA GLN A 139 4.57 2.27 -17.72
C GLN A 139 5.36 3.43 -17.14
N LEU A 140 5.36 3.54 -15.83
CA LEU A 140 6.12 4.55 -15.12
C LEU A 140 7.59 4.11 -14.96
N THR A 141 8.48 5.07 -14.99
CA THR A 141 9.92 4.88 -14.75
C THR A 141 10.39 5.73 -13.60
N ASN A 142 11.41 5.25 -12.88
CA ASN A 142 12.02 6.00 -11.77
C ASN A 142 11.04 6.41 -10.66
N VAL A 143 10.07 5.56 -10.34
CA VAL A 143 9.17 5.78 -9.20
C VAL A 143 9.86 5.33 -7.92
N HIS A 144 9.85 6.19 -6.92
CA HIS A 144 10.38 5.91 -5.58
C HIS A 144 9.23 5.75 -4.58
N ILE A 145 9.45 5.00 -3.51
CA ILE A 145 8.43 4.84 -2.47
C ILE A 145 7.98 6.18 -1.87
N ALA A 146 8.88 7.16 -1.77
CA ALA A 146 8.57 8.51 -1.31
C ALA A 146 7.55 9.25 -2.18
N ASP A 147 7.45 8.90 -3.46
CA ASP A 147 6.49 9.51 -4.41
C ASP A 147 5.04 9.17 -4.03
N THR A 148 4.83 8.06 -3.32
CA THR A 148 3.50 7.61 -2.87
C THR A 148 2.78 8.69 -2.06
N ALA A 149 3.47 9.34 -1.13
CA ALA A 149 2.88 10.40 -0.32
C ALA A 149 2.47 11.61 -1.17
N THR A 150 3.28 11.97 -2.17
CA THR A 150 2.99 13.06 -3.11
C THR A 150 1.78 12.73 -4.00
N VAL A 151 1.67 11.48 -4.47
CA VAL A 151 0.50 11.00 -5.23
C VAL A 151 -0.77 11.07 -4.39
N VAL A 152 -0.72 10.63 -3.12
CA VAL A 152 -1.85 10.73 -2.19
C VAL A 152 -2.25 12.17 -1.94
N ALA A 153 -1.29 13.07 -1.69
CA ALA A 153 -1.58 14.49 -1.50
C ALA A 153 -2.26 15.09 -2.74
N HIS A 154 -1.74 14.83 -3.94
CA HIS A 154 -2.32 15.28 -5.20
C HIS A 154 -3.76 14.79 -5.38
N ALA A 155 -4.02 13.50 -5.15
CA ALA A 155 -5.36 12.90 -5.27
C ALA A 155 -6.37 13.51 -4.30
N LEU A 156 -5.91 13.96 -3.14
CA LEU A 156 -6.74 14.64 -2.13
C LEU A 156 -6.86 16.16 -2.36
N GLY A 157 -6.25 16.70 -3.43
CA GLY A 157 -6.24 18.14 -3.71
C GLY A 157 -5.40 18.94 -2.72
N LEU A 158 -4.40 18.30 -2.10
CA LEU A 158 -3.48 18.93 -1.14
C LEU A 158 -2.15 19.25 -1.82
N GLU A 159 -1.55 20.36 -1.42
CA GLU A 159 -0.19 20.69 -1.82
C GLU A 159 0.83 19.91 -0.97
N ALA A 160 1.76 19.23 -1.66
CA ALA A 160 2.82 18.50 -0.98
C ALA A 160 3.80 19.50 -0.31
N PRO A 161 4.20 19.28 0.95
CA PRO A 161 5.18 20.13 1.61
C PRO A 161 6.49 20.23 0.82
N ALA A 162 7.08 21.41 0.75
CA ALA A 162 8.35 21.66 0.03
C ALA A 162 9.54 20.85 0.60
N SER A 163 9.42 20.33 1.82
CA SER A 163 10.41 19.46 2.46
C SER A 163 10.34 17.99 2.02
N TRP A 164 9.30 17.58 1.28
CA TRP A 164 9.20 16.22 0.78
C TRP A 164 10.12 16.03 -0.44
N GLU A 165 10.81 14.90 -0.48
CA GLU A 165 11.67 14.53 -1.61
C GLU A 165 10.90 13.84 -2.74
N GLY A 166 9.75 13.23 -2.40
CA GLY A 166 8.86 12.55 -3.34
C GLY A 166 8.28 13.52 -4.36
N LYS A 167 8.09 13.02 -5.58
CA LYS A 167 7.57 13.77 -6.73
C LYS A 167 6.34 13.09 -7.29
N LEU A 168 5.53 13.83 -8.02
CA LEU A 168 4.45 13.24 -8.80
C LEU A 168 5.07 12.53 -10.02
N PRO A 169 4.87 11.20 -10.18
CA PRO A 169 5.42 10.46 -11.33
C PRO A 169 4.90 11.03 -12.65
N GLU A 170 5.81 11.28 -13.59
CA GLU A 170 5.47 11.83 -14.90
C GLU A 170 4.59 10.83 -15.67
N GLY A 171 3.50 11.34 -16.26
CA GLY A 171 2.55 10.54 -17.03
C GLY A 171 1.58 9.70 -16.22
N LEU A 172 1.60 9.77 -14.87
CA LEU A 172 0.65 9.02 -14.03
C LEU A 172 -0.79 9.49 -14.22
N PHE A 173 -1.00 10.80 -14.22
CA PHE A 173 -2.32 11.39 -14.41
C PHE A 173 -2.48 11.98 -15.80
N VAL A 174 -3.68 11.80 -16.39
CA VAL A 174 -4.03 12.49 -17.65
C VAL A 174 -4.02 13.99 -17.45
N SER A 175 -3.41 14.72 -18.39
CA SER A 175 -3.50 16.17 -18.42
C SER A 175 -4.96 16.56 -18.72
N ILE A 176 -5.59 17.28 -17.79
CA ILE A 176 -6.92 17.86 -17.98
C ILE A 176 -6.79 19.15 -18.75
#